data_b9a8aeb9953574d9be30dd3eb45791a4
#
_entry.id   b9a8aeb9953574d9be30dd3eb45791a4
#
_cell.length_a   1.000
_cell.length_b   1.000
_cell.length_c   1.000
_cell.angle_alpha   90.00
_cell.angle_beta   90.00
_cell.angle_gamma   90.00
#
_symmetry.space_group_name_H-M   'P 1'
#
loop_
_entity.id
_entity.type
_entity.pdbx_description
1 polymer ?
#
loop_
_entity_poly.entity_id
_entity_poly.type
_entity_poly.pdbx_seq_one_letter_code
_entity_poly.pdbx_strand_id
1 'polypeptide(L)'
;MRKPAKRLAILLLPLTLAACLDSDDTRSTAFVESANAEQPFPSNYKPEMLAFLKVYLINPVGVHDAVIAEPVQRTVNGRVRYVSCLRFAERQSDGSYREPGERAVLFVGGRLDRIIPNAGETCAGAAYMAFPELEKMTR
;
A
#
# COMPACT_ATOMS: atom_id res chain seq x y z
N MET A 1 61.99 21.72 62.08
CA MET A 1 61.05 20.63 61.71
C MET A 1 60.18 21.07 60.56
N ARG A 2 60.51 20.65 59.35
CA ARG A 2 59.73 21.03 58.13
C ARG A 2 59.01 19.80 57.64
N LYS A 3 57.69 19.87 57.62
CA LYS A 3 56.84 18.83 57.02
C LYS A 3 56.73 19.03 55.52
N PRO A 4 56.94 17.98 54.70
CA PRO A 4 56.73 18.09 53.24
C PRO A 4 55.20 18.00 52.93
N ALA A 5 54.72 18.98 52.15
CA ALA A 5 53.41 19.00 51.58
C ALA A 5 53.34 17.99 50.43
N LYS A 6 52.46 16.98 50.56
CA LYS A 6 52.14 16.06 49.48
C LYS A 6 51.27 16.79 48.44
N ARG A 7 51.77 17.00 47.25
CA ARG A 7 51.03 17.53 46.11
C ARG A 7 50.22 16.37 45.54
N LEU A 8 48.90 16.45 45.72
CA LEU A 8 47.94 15.55 45.10
C LEU A 8 47.74 16.03 43.66
N ALA A 9 48.28 15.30 42.70
CA ALA A 9 48.01 15.53 41.28
C ALA A 9 46.65 14.92 40.92
N ILE A 10 45.68 15.79 40.74
CA ILE A 10 44.34 15.40 40.20
C ILE A 10 44.50 15.28 38.69
N LEU A 11 44.51 14.03 38.22
CA LEU A 11 44.44 13.70 36.81
C LEU A 11 42.99 13.93 36.34
N LEU A 12 42.76 15.06 35.68
CA LEU A 12 41.49 15.31 34.96
C LEU A 12 41.54 14.51 33.66
N LEU A 13 40.80 13.40 33.62
CA LEU A 13 40.50 12.70 32.37
C LEU A 13 39.40 13.50 31.64
N PRO A 14 39.64 13.93 30.39
CA PRO A 14 38.54 14.45 29.57
C PRO A 14 37.65 13.29 29.13
N LEU A 15 36.44 13.27 29.63
CA LEU A 15 35.37 12.41 29.13
C LEU A 15 34.94 12.95 27.75
N THR A 16 35.53 12.41 26.69
CA THR A 16 35.03 12.66 25.34
C THR A 16 33.68 11.90 25.20
N LEU A 17 32.56 12.62 25.40
CA LEU A 17 31.28 12.15 24.90
C LEU A 17 31.40 12.12 23.37
N ALA A 18 31.61 10.91 22.84
CA ALA A 18 31.29 10.63 21.44
C ALA A 18 29.75 10.74 21.32
N ALA A 19 29.27 11.90 20.94
CA ALA A 19 27.92 12.05 20.44
C ALA A 19 27.84 11.22 19.16
N CYS A 20 27.28 10.02 19.25
CA CYS A 20 26.70 9.37 18.11
C CYS A 20 25.55 10.28 17.65
N LEU A 21 25.86 11.16 16.71
CA LEU A 21 24.86 11.77 15.85
C LEU A 21 24.34 10.63 14.99
N ASP A 22 23.30 10.02 15.50
CA ASP A 22 22.55 9.00 14.81
C ASP A 22 21.90 9.65 13.59
N SER A 23 22.38 9.23 12.43
CA SER A 23 21.85 9.70 11.14
C SER A 23 20.53 9.02 10.81
N ASP A 24 19.61 8.96 11.78
CA ASP A 24 18.29 8.36 11.58
C ASP A 24 17.34 9.23 10.75
N ASP A 25 17.61 10.53 10.63
CA ASP A 25 16.78 11.43 9.83
C ASP A 25 16.84 11.14 8.32
N THR A 26 17.96 10.58 7.83
CA THR A 26 18.10 10.29 6.40
C THR A 26 17.26 9.09 5.95
N ARG A 27 17.00 8.14 6.85
CA ARG A 27 16.12 7.01 6.55
C ARG A 27 14.65 7.40 6.50
N SER A 28 14.22 8.26 7.41
CA SER A 28 12.83 8.74 7.44
C SER A 28 12.49 9.58 6.20
N THR A 29 13.39 10.44 5.76
CA THR A 29 13.18 11.24 4.53
C THR A 29 13.21 10.38 3.27
N ALA A 30 14.09 9.39 3.18
CA ALA A 30 14.12 8.46 2.06
C ALA A 30 12.82 7.63 1.92
N PHE A 31 12.22 7.23 3.03
CA PHE A 31 10.92 6.56 3.03
C PHE A 31 9.78 7.50 2.60
N VAL A 32 9.80 8.75 3.04
CA VAL A 32 8.81 9.75 2.66
C VAL A 32 8.96 10.15 1.20
N GLU A 33 10.18 10.34 0.73
CA GLU A 33 10.46 10.62 -0.70
C GLU A 33 10.05 9.44 -1.59
N SER A 34 10.35 8.21 -1.20
CA SER A 34 9.88 7.02 -1.92
C SER A 34 8.36 6.88 -1.92
N ALA A 35 7.69 7.33 -0.86
CA ALA A 35 6.23 7.30 -0.77
C ALA A 35 5.55 8.32 -1.70
N ASN A 36 6.25 9.41 -2.05
CA ASN A 36 5.78 10.46 -2.96
C ASN A 36 6.43 10.41 -4.35
N ALA A 37 7.38 9.47 -4.57
CA ALA A 37 7.98 9.26 -5.88
C ALA A 37 6.90 8.97 -6.92
N GLU A 38 7.12 9.41 -8.14
CA GLU A 38 6.25 9.10 -9.27
C GLU A 38 6.07 7.58 -9.38
N GLN A 39 4.83 7.13 -9.24
CA GLN A 39 4.53 5.71 -9.28
C GLN A 39 4.47 5.23 -10.72
N PRO A 40 5.13 4.11 -11.09
CA PRO A 40 4.99 3.54 -12.42
C PRO A 40 3.56 3.06 -12.65
N PHE A 41 3.09 3.20 -13.90
CA PHE A 41 1.78 2.69 -14.29
C PHE A 41 1.74 1.16 -14.16
N PRO A 42 0.69 0.59 -13.53
CA PRO A 42 0.58 -0.86 -13.35
C PRO A 42 0.11 -1.54 -14.65
N SER A 43 1.00 -1.72 -15.61
CA SER A 43 0.67 -2.27 -16.95
C SER A 43 0.02 -3.66 -16.91
N ASN A 44 0.30 -4.45 -15.89
CA ASN A 44 -0.25 -5.80 -15.70
C ASN A 44 -1.44 -5.84 -14.71
N TYR A 45 -2.16 -4.72 -14.54
CA TYR A 45 -3.21 -4.62 -13.52
C TYR A 45 -4.30 -5.69 -13.63
N LYS A 46 -4.76 -6.03 -14.84
CA LYS A 46 -5.80 -7.05 -15.03
C LYS A 46 -5.36 -8.46 -14.60
N PRO A 47 -4.22 -9.01 -15.08
CA PRO A 47 -3.72 -10.30 -14.62
C PRO A 47 -3.43 -10.35 -13.12
N GLU A 48 -2.84 -9.29 -12.55
CA GLU A 48 -2.56 -9.23 -11.11
C GLU A 48 -3.86 -9.21 -10.29
N MET A 49 -4.86 -8.48 -10.77
CA MET A 49 -6.17 -8.41 -10.12
C MET A 49 -6.88 -9.76 -10.15
N LEU A 50 -6.86 -10.48 -11.29
CA LEU A 50 -7.43 -11.82 -11.39
C LEU A 50 -6.72 -12.81 -10.46
N ALA A 51 -5.39 -12.78 -10.42
CA ALA A 51 -4.60 -13.63 -9.53
C ALA A 51 -4.92 -13.34 -8.04
N PHE A 52 -5.05 -12.07 -7.67
CA PHE A 52 -5.43 -11.67 -6.33
C PHE A 52 -6.85 -12.11 -5.98
N LEU A 53 -7.82 -11.83 -6.84
CA LEU A 53 -9.23 -12.17 -6.61
C LEU A 53 -9.45 -13.69 -6.48
N LYS A 54 -8.67 -14.49 -7.16
CA LYS A 54 -8.74 -15.95 -7.08
C LYS A 54 -8.51 -16.48 -5.65
N VAL A 55 -7.68 -15.80 -4.87
CA VAL A 55 -7.39 -16.16 -3.47
C VAL A 55 -8.14 -15.29 -2.47
N TYR A 56 -8.56 -14.11 -2.87
CA TYR A 56 -9.28 -13.16 -2.01
C TYR A 56 -10.77 -13.52 -1.87
N LEU A 57 -11.40 -13.95 -2.96
CA LEU A 57 -12.82 -14.31 -2.94
C LEU A 57 -13.01 -15.70 -2.32
N ILE A 58 -14.00 -15.82 -1.45
CA ILE A 58 -14.39 -17.12 -0.87
C ILE A 58 -14.84 -18.08 -1.98
N ASN A 59 -15.57 -17.56 -2.96
CA ASN A 59 -15.95 -18.31 -4.15
C ASN A 59 -15.72 -17.46 -5.41
N PRO A 60 -14.62 -17.68 -6.14
CA PRO A 60 -14.34 -16.94 -7.36
C PRO A 60 -15.20 -17.37 -8.55
N VAL A 61 -15.93 -18.47 -8.44
CA VAL A 61 -16.74 -19.03 -9.52
C VAL A 61 -18.15 -18.41 -9.50
N GLY A 62 -18.63 -18.03 -10.67
CA GLY A 62 -19.99 -17.51 -10.84
C GLY A 62 -20.15 -16.05 -10.44
N VAL A 63 -19.09 -15.27 -10.52
CA VAL A 63 -19.14 -13.80 -10.43
C VAL A 63 -19.93 -13.26 -11.63
N HIS A 64 -20.79 -12.25 -11.40
CA HIS A 64 -21.59 -11.59 -12.43
C HIS A 64 -21.40 -10.08 -12.44
N ASP A 65 -21.77 -9.45 -13.56
CA ASP A 65 -21.78 -8.00 -13.74
C ASP A 65 -20.42 -7.36 -13.43
N ALA A 66 -19.36 -8.06 -13.81
CA ALA A 66 -18.01 -7.61 -13.55
C ALA A 66 -17.60 -6.47 -14.49
N VAL A 67 -17.29 -5.34 -13.90
CA VAL A 67 -16.77 -4.15 -14.60
C VAL A 67 -15.52 -3.63 -13.89
N ILE A 68 -14.61 -3.08 -14.68
CA ILE A 68 -13.33 -2.55 -14.23
C ILE A 68 -13.08 -1.18 -14.85
N ALA A 69 -12.44 -0.28 -14.12
CA ALA A 69 -11.90 0.96 -14.66
C ALA A 69 -10.39 0.87 -14.79
N GLU A 70 -9.84 1.51 -15.82
CA GLU A 70 -8.39 1.62 -15.99
C GLU A 70 -7.76 2.34 -14.78
N PRO A 71 -6.54 1.93 -14.36
CA PRO A 71 -5.86 2.59 -13.25
C PRO A 71 -5.60 4.07 -13.54
N VAL A 72 -6.03 4.94 -12.65
CA VAL A 72 -5.77 6.37 -12.68
C VAL A 72 -5.11 6.83 -11.39
N GLN A 73 -4.34 7.90 -11.46
CA GLN A 73 -3.75 8.48 -10.25
C GLN A 73 -4.82 9.15 -9.40
N ARG A 74 -4.85 8.81 -8.12
CA ARG A 74 -5.72 9.41 -7.11
C ARG A 74 -4.96 9.62 -5.81
N THR A 75 -5.36 10.62 -5.03
CA THR A 75 -4.84 10.82 -3.67
C THR A 75 -5.64 9.95 -2.72
N VAL A 76 -4.97 8.99 -2.10
CA VAL A 76 -5.55 8.10 -1.09
C VAL A 76 -4.73 8.25 0.19
N ASN A 77 -5.38 8.67 1.27
CA ASN A 77 -4.71 8.94 2.57
C ASN A 77 -3.49 9.86 2.42
N GLY A 78 -3.64 10.96 1.66
CA GLY A 78 -2.58 11.95 1.45
C GLY A 78 -1.44 11.52 0.53
N ARG A 79 -1.54 10.36 -0.12
CA ARG A 79 -0.52 9.84 -1.03
C ARG A 79 -1.09 9.60 -2.43
N VAL A 80 -0.33 9.98 -3.46
CA VAL A 80 -0.69 9.67 -4.85
C VAL A 80 -0.44 8.19 -5.11
N ARG A 81 -1.46 7.50 -5.61
CA ARG A 81 -1.43 6.08 -5.97
C ARG A 81 -2.17 5.86 -7.27
N TYR A 82 -1.80 4.82 -8.02
CA TYR A 82 -2.69 4.30 -9.05
C TYR A 82 -3.83 3.53 -8.40
N VAL A 83 -5.03 3.82 -8.83
CA VAL A 83 -6.27 3.19 -8.34
C VAL A 83 -7.07 2.73 -9.54
N SER A 84 -7.39 1.46 -9.60
CA SER A 84 -8.41 0.89 -10.48
C SER A 84 -9.67 0.66 -9.67
N CYS A 85 -10.81 0.92 -10.27
CA CYS A 85 -12.10 0.62 -9.63
C CYS A 85 -12.68 -0.65 -10.22
N LEU A 86 -13.25 -1.47 -9.34
CA LEU A 86 -13.79 -2.77 -9.66
C LEU A 86 -15.17 -2.91 -9.03
N ARG A 87 -16.13 -3.42 -9.79
CA ARG A 87 -17.48 -3.72 -9.30
C ARG A 87 -17.95 -5.04 -9.87
N PHE A 88 -18.54 -5.89 -9.05
CA PHE A 88 -19.10 -7.18 -9.44
C PHE A 88 -20.03 -7.72 -8.36
N ALA A 89 -20.92 -8.62 -8.74
CA ALA A 89 -21.78 -9.38 -7.84
C ALA A 89 -21.12 -10.72 -7.49
N GLU A 90 -20.97 -10.98 -6.19
CA GLU A 90 -20.45 -12.26 -5.68
C GLU A 90 -21.59 -13.26 -5.47
N ARG A 91 -21.37 -14.51 -5.89
CA ARG A 91 -22.26 -15.61 -5.55
C ARG A 91 -22.04 -16.06 -4.12
N GLN A 92 -23.10 -16.04 -3.33
CA GLN A 92 -23.10 -16.52 -1.95
C GLN A 92 -23.22 -18.05 -1.87
N SER A 93 -23.01 -18.62 -0.68
CA SER A 93 -23.10 -20.07 -0.45
C SER A 93 -24.50 -20.64 -0.68
N ASP A 94 -25.54 -19.83 -0.50
CA ASP A 94 -26.95 -20.20 -0.76
C ASP A 94 -27.35 -20.06 -2.24
N GLY A 95 -26.43 -19.67 -3.11
CA GLY A 95 -26.65 -19.45 -4.53
C GLY A 95 -27.21 -18.08 -4.90
N SER A 96 -27.55 -17.23 -3.94
CA SER A 96 -27.94 -15.85 -4.16
C SER A 96 -26.74 -14.97 -4.54
N TYR A 97 -27.00 -13.75 -5.01
CA TYR A 97 -25.98 -12.77 -5.33
C TYR A 97 -26.03 -11.59 -4.37
N ARG A 98 -24.86 -11.12 -3.97
CA ARG A 98 -24.74 -9.87 -3.25
C ARG A 98 -24.80 -8.72 -4.23
N GLU A 99 -25.43 -7.60 -3.83
CA GLU A 99 -25.40 -6.37 -4.61
C GLU A 99 -23.96 -5.99 -5.01
N PRO A 100 -23.75 -5.59 -6.27
CA PRO A 100 -22.44 -5.20 -6.75
C PRO A 100 -21.93 -3.98 -5.99
N GLY A 101 -20.89 -4.19 -5.17
CA GLY A 101 -20.23 -3.11 -4.42
C GLY A 101 -18.99 -2.61 -5.13
N GLU A 102 -18.74 -1.30 -5.04
CA GLU A 102 -17.52 -0.70 -5.57
C GLU A 102 -16.32 -1.02 -4.68
N ARG A 103 -15.22 -1.42 -5.29
CA ARG A 103 -13.94 -1.71 -4.67
C ARG A 103 -12.85 -0.90 -5.35
N ALA A 104 -11.99 -0.26 -4.57
CA ALA A 104 -10.79 0.38 -5.08
C ALA A 104 -9.60 -0.58 -4.95
N VAL A 105 -8.91 -0.80 -6.04
CA VAL A 105 -7.68 -1.60 -6.09
C VAL A 105 -6.50 -0.64 -6.18
N LEU A 106 -5.65 -0.65 -5.16
CA LEU A 106 -4.51 0.23 -5.03
C LEU A 106 -3.25 -0.45 -5.55
N PHE A 107 -2.43 0.32 -6.27
CA PHE A 107 -1.14 -0.11 -6.79
C PHE A 107 -0.02 0.75 -6.20
N VAL A 108 1.06 0.09 -5.83
CA VAL A 108 2.29 0.71 -5.33
C VAL A 108 3.47 0.14 -6.11
N GLY A 109 4.30 1.02 -6.67
CA GLY A 109 5.43 0.57 -7.50
C GLY A 109 5.01 -0.24 -8.73
N GLY A 110 3.83 0.02 -9.29
CA GLY A 110 3.29 -0.71 -10.44
C GLY A 110 2.71 -2.10 -10.11
N ARG A 111 2.62 -2.47 -8.83
CA ARG A 111 2.11 -3.76 -8.35
C ARG A 111 0.88 -3.59 -7.48
N LEU A 112 -0.03 -4.55 -7.53
CA LEU A 112 -1.22 -4.57 -6.69
C LEU A 112 -0.80 -4.66 -5.20
N ASP A 113 -1.25 -3.68 -4.40
CA ASP A 113 -0.97 -3.61 -2.96
C ASP A 113 -2.16 -4.16 -2.16
N ARG A 114 -3.35 -3.62 -2.38
CA ARG A 114 -4.56 -4.02 -1.64
C ARG A 114 -5.84 -3.68 -2.36
N ILE A 115 -6.93 -4.29 -1.90
CA ILE A 115 -8.30 -3.95 -2.27
C ILE A 115 -9.00 -3.28 -1.08
N ILE A 116 -9.66 -2.17 -1.33
CA ILE A 116 -10.49 -1.45 -0.35
C ILE A 116 -11.96 -1.69 -0.73
N PRO A 117 -12.75 -2.33 0.12
CA PRO A 117 -14.18 -2.49 -0.10
C PRO A 117 -14.93 -1.17 0.17
N ASN A 118 -16.16 -1.08 -0.31
CA ASN A 118 -17.05 0.07 -0.11
C ASN A 118 -16.40 1.41 -0.51
N ALA A 119 -15.75 1.42 -1.67
CA ALA A 119 -14.90 2.51 -2.13
C ALA A 119 -15.64 3.51 -3.05
N GLY A 120 -16.93 3.72 -2.87
CA GLY A 120 -17.75 4.60 -3.73
C GLY A 120 -17.18 6.01 -3.89
N GLU A 121 -16.69 6.63 -2.82
CA GLU A 121 -16.02 7.94 -2.90
C GLU A 121 -14.74 7.90 -3.72
N THR A 122 -13.90 6.90 -3.48
CA THR A 122 -12.63 6.72 -4.18
C THR A 122 -12.86 6.42 -5.66
N CYS A 123 -13.96 5.73 -5.99
CA CYS A 123 -14.34 5.33 -7.33
C CYS A 123 -15.28 6.31 -8.04
N ALA A 124 -15.62 7.43 -7.41
CA ALA A 124 -16.48 8.44 -8.02
C ALA A 124 -15.95 8.87 -9.40
N GLY A 125 -16.81 8.84 -10.42
CA GLY A 125 -16.47 9.20 -11.79
C GLY A 125 -15.60 8.18 -12.53
N ALA A 126 -15.44 6.95 -12.02
CA ALA A 126 -14.71 5.90 -12.69
C ALA A 126 -15.36 5.51 -14.04
N ALA A 127 -14.57 5.41 -15.09
CA ALA A 127 -15.02 4.97 -16.41
C ALA A 127 -14.94 3.45 -16.49
N TYR A 128 -16.04 2.78 -16.18
CA TYR A 128 -16.13 1.32 -16.18
C TYR A 128 -16.23 0.73 -17.57
N MET A 129 -15.56 -0.39 -17.79
CA MET A 129 -15.68 -1.27 -18.94
C MET A 129 -15.95 -2.70 -18.46
N ALA A 130 -16.54 -3.54 -19.31
CA ALA A 130 -16.77 -4.94 -18.98
C ALA A 130 -15.48 -5.68 -18.62
N PHE A 131 -15.56 -6.59 -17.64
CA PHE A 131 -14.45 -7.42 -17.22
C PHE A 131 -14.82 -8.92 -17.27
N PRO A 132 -15.04 -9.46 -18.49
CA PRO A 132 -15.52 -10.83 -18.68
C PRO A 132 -14.53 -11.89 -18.21
N GLU A 133 -13.23 -11.58 -18.08
CA GLU A 133 -12.22 -12.50 -17.57
C GLU A 133 -12.49 -12.85 -16.10
N LEU A 134 -13.04 -11.93 -15.32
CA LEU A 134 -13.43 -12.19 -13.94
C LEU A 134 -14.64 -13.12 -13.87
N GLU A 135 -15.62 -12.95 -14.76
CA GLU A 135 -16.83 -13.79 -14.80
C GLU A 135 -16.54 -15.24 -15.24
N LYS A 136 -15.48 -15.41 -16.03
CA LYS A 136 -15.02 -16.72 -16.51
C LYS A 136 -14.06 -17.43 -15.57
N MET A 137 -13.82 -16.84 -14.40
CA MET A 137 -12.85 -17.39 -13.45
C MET A 137 -13.31 -18.76 -12.96
N THR A 138 -12.39 -19.72 -12.97
CA THR A 138 -12.56 -21.07 -12.42
C THR A 138 -11.65 -21.27 -11.21
N ARG A 139 -11.92 -22.28 -10.40
CA ARG A 139 -11.08 -22.66 -9.26
C ARG A 139 -9.69 -23.13 -9.70
#